data_7737b11a211a022abe4214bb3fe62b87
#
_entry.id   7737b11a211a022abe4214bb3fe62b87
#
_cell.length_a   1.000
_cell.length_b   1.000
_cell.length_c   1.000
_cell.angle_alpha   90.00
_cell.angle_beta   90.00
_cell.angle_gamma   90.00
#
_symmetry.space_group_name_H-M   'P 1'
#
loop_
_entity.id
_entity.type
_entity.pdbx_description
1 polymer ?
#
loop_
_entity_poly.entity_id
_entity_poly.type
_entity_poly.pdbx_seq_one_letter_code
_entity_poly.pdbx_strand_id
1 'polypeptide(L)'
;MKFPEKQIKEIISNTIENYLNYIVNNNSDYQHNLTIQGVPCPNLDVRNHLEEDIMQLGEVIKIFNYELKMQSIEQGFGFLDTHQLTNKGDGMSNGSWHIDDYHLSPEGMQEAWRRCGSEKSYGQF
;
A
#
# COMPACT_ATOMS: atom_id res chain seq x y z
N MET A 1 -8.58 -9.11 16.26
CA MET A 1 -7.39 -9.63 15.55
C MET A 1 -6.91 -10.89 16.26
N LYS A 2 -6.66 -11.95 15.49
CA LYS A 2 -6.23 -13.24 16.05
C LYS A 2 -4.82 -13.21 16.64
N PHE A 3 -3.97 -12.30 16.14
CA PHE A 3 -2.60 -12.17 16.60
C PHE A 3 -2.41 -10.81 17.27
N PRO A 4 -1.49 -10.72 18.24
CA PRO A 4 -1.21 -9.43 18.86
C PRO A 4 -0.77 -8.41 17.82
N GLU A 5 -1.36 -7.22 17.87
CA GLU A 5 -1.08 -6.16 16.91
C GLU A 5 0.41 -5.80 16.91
N LYS A 6 1.04 -5.76 18.06
CA LYS A 6 2.46 -5.46 18.17
C LYS A 6 3.32 -6.47 17.39
N GLN A 7 2.99 -7.76 17.50
CA GLN A 7 3.72 -8.81 16.79
C GLN A 7 3.57 -8.66 15.28
N ILE A 8 2.36 -8.35 14.83
CA ILE A 8 2.08 -8.14 13.39
C ILE A 8 2.87 -6.93 12.89
N LYS A 9 2.89 -5.84 13.63
CA LYS A 9 3.65 -4.65 13.26
C LYS A 9 5.14 -4.93 13.15
N GLU A 10 5.69 -5.71 14.07
CA GLU A 10 7.11 -6.08 14.02
C GLU A 10 7.44 -6.90 12.78
N ILE A 11 6.60 -7.90 12.47
CA ILE A 11 6.80 -8.73 11.28
C ILE A 11 6.72 -7.89 10.02
N ILE A 12 5.73 -7.03 9.91
CA ILE A 12 5.54 -6.15 8.76
C ILE A 12 6.72 -5.19 8.62
N SER A 13 7.11 -4.54 9.69
CA SER A 13 8.21 -3.57 9.68
C SER A 13 9.51 -4.22 9.21
N ASN A 14 9.83 -5.41 9.76
CA ASN A 14 11.05 -6.13 9.38
C ASN A 14 10.99 -6.61 7.93
N THR A 15 9.84 -7.08 7.49
CA THR A 15 9.66 -7.55 6.12
C THR A 15 9.87 -6.41 5.13
N ILE A 16 9.30 -5.25 5.41
CA ILE A 16 9.44 -4.07 4.55
C ILE A 16 10.88 -3.56 4.56
N GLU A 17 11.49 -3.50 5.73
CA GLU A 17 12.88 -3.07 5.85
C GLU A 17 13.79 -3.95 4.99
N ASN A 18 13.62 -5.27 5.07
CA ASN A 18 14.42 -6.19 4.27
C ASN A 18 14.17 -6.02 2.77
N TYR A 19 12.92 -5.81 2.39
CA TYR A 19 12.55 -5.58 1.00
C TYR A 19 13.18 -4.30 0.45
N LEU A 20 13.06 -3.21 1.17
CA LEU A 20 13.60 -1.93 0.73
C LEU A 20 15.13 -1.94 0.71
N ASN A 21 15.76 -2.59 1.68
CA ASN A 21 17.20 -2.74 1.69
C ASN A 21 17.69 -3.53 0.48
N TYR A 22 16.95 -4.57 0.10
CA TYR A 22 17.27 -5.33 -1.12
C TYR A 22 17.20 -4.42 -2.35
N ILE A 23 16.16 -3.60 -2.45
CA ILE A 23 16.00 -2.67 -3.58
C ILE A 23 17.15 -1.67 -3.61
N VAL A 24 17.49 -1.07 -2.49
CA VAL A 24 18.58 -0.09 -2.40
C VAL A 24 19.90 -0.72 -2.83
N ASN A 25 20.20 -1.92 -2.34
CA ASN A 25 21.47 -2.58 -2.61
C ASN A 25 21.62 -2.98 -4.08
N ASN A 26 20.51 -3.21 -4.77
CA ASN A 26 20.52 -3.66 -6.17
C ASN A 26 20.25 -2.55 -7.17
N ASN A 27 19.86 -1.35 -6.72
CA ASN A 27 19.46 -0.25 -7.59
C ASN A 27 19.97 1.11 -7.09
N SER A 28 21.14 1.13 -6.43
CA SER A 28 21.65 2.35 -5.80
C SER A 28 21.79 3.52 -6.78
N ASP A 29 22.13 3.24 -8.04
CA ASP A 29 22.31 4.28 -9.07
C ASP A 29 20.97 4.89 -9.50
N TYR A 30 19.84 4.22 -9.21
CA TYR A 30 18.52 4.63 -9.68
C TYR A 30 17.55 4.93 -8.56
N GLN A 31 18.02 4.98 -7.31
CA GLN A 31 17.15 5.12 -6.13
C GLN A 31 16.20 6.29 -6.22
N HIS A 32 16.68 7.43 -6.73
CA HIS A 32 15.86 8.65 -6.83
C HIS A 32 14.74 8.55 -7.87
N ASN A 33 14.82 7.57 -8.74
CA ASN A 33 13.85 7.40 -9.82
C ASN A 33 12.86 6.28 -9.55
N LEU A 34 12.95 5.66 -8.38
CA LEU A 34 12.08 4.53 -8.04
C LEU A 34 10.87 5.02 -7.24
N THR A 35 9.73 4.44 -7.56
CA THR A 35 8.48 4.67 -6.85
C THR A 35 7.95 3.33 -6.36
N ILE A 36 7.63 3.26 -5.09
CA ILE A 36 7.08 2.05 -4.48
C ILE A 36 5.56 2.15 -4.54
N GLN A 37 4.93 1.09 -4.99
CA GLN A 37 3.48 1.03 -5.06
C GLN A 37 2.91 0.41 -3.79
N GLY A 38 1.93 1.08 -3.18
CA GLY A 38 1.19 0.53 -2.06
C GLY A 38 0.23 -0.58 -2.51
N VAL A 39 -0.35 -1.24 -1.53
CA VAL A 39 -1.33 -2.31 -1.76
C VAL A 39 -2.72 -1.68 -1.74
N PRO A 40 -3.54 -1.86 -2.79
CA PRO A 40 -4.91 -1.34 -2.78
C PRO A 40 -5.75 -1.97 -1.69
N CYS A 41 -6.82 -1.29 -1.30
CA CYS A 41 -7.81 -1.88 -0.40
C CYS A 41 -8.45 -3.09 -1.08
N PRO A 42 -8.76 -4.16 -0.34
CA PRO A 42 -9.40 -5.33 -0.94
C PRO A 42 -10.81 -5.01 -1.42
N ASN A 43 -11.16 -5.57 -2.58
CA ASN A 43 -12.49 -5.42 -3.21
C ASN A 43 -13.22 -6.75 -3.11
N LEU A 44 -13.49 -7.20 -1.87
CA LEU A 44 -14.07 -8.51 -1.62
C LEU A 44 -15.60 -8.46 -1.61
N ASP A 45 -16.20 -9.56 -2.07
CA ASP A 45 -17.63 -9.76 -1.89
C ASP A 45 -17.87 -10.19 -0.44
N VAL A 46 -18.38 -9.27 0.37
CA VAL A 46 -18.58 -9.47 1.79
C VAL A 46 -19.51 -10.63 2.10
N ARG A 47 -20.35 -11.06 1.12
CA ARG A 47 -21.27 -12.17 1.32
C ARG A 47 -20.57 -13.53 1.33
N ASN A 48 -19.36 -13.61 0.80
CA ASN A 48 -18.61 -14.85 0.64
C ASN A 48 -17.51 -15.02 1.69
N HIS A 49 -17.42 -14.12 2.66
CA HIS A 49 -16.36 -14.13 3.66
C HIS A 49 -16.94 -13.82 5.04
N LEU A 50 -16.28 -14.34 6.08
CA LEU A 50 -16.64 -13.99 7.44
C LEU A 50 -16.27 -12.52 7.70
N GLU A 51 -17.16 -11.79 8.35
CA GLU A 51 -16.92 -10.38 8.69
C GLU A 51 -15.63 -10.21 9.47
N GLU A 52 -15.37 -11.11 10.42
CA GLU A 52 -14.16 -11.10 11.23
C GLU A 52 -12.89 -11.20 10.38
N ASP A 53 -12.91 -12.08 9.38
CA ASP A 53 -11.76 -12.28 8.49
C ASP A 53 -11.55 -11.04 7.59
N ILE A 54 -12.63 -10.42 7.13
CA ILE A 54 -12.56 -9.21 6.32
C ILE A 54 -11.95 -8.06 7.14
N MET A 55 -12.39 -7.90 8.38
CA MET A 55 -11.88 -6.86 9.26
C MET A 55 -10.40 -7.05 9.56
N GLN A 56 -10.00 -8.29 9.81
CA GLN A 56 -8.59 -8.59 10.07
C GLN A 56 -7.72 -8.31 8.86
N LEU A 57 -8.15 -8.74 7.67
CA LEU A 57 -7.42 -8.48 6.43
C LEU A 57 -7.28 -6.98 6.19
N GLY A 58 -8.36 -6.23 6.36
CA GLY A 58 -8.34 -4.78 6.20
C GLY A 58 -7.36 -4.09 7.13
N GLU A 59 -7.32 -4.54 8.39
CA GLU A 59 -6.41 -3.98 9.37
C GLU A 59 -4.95 -4.29 9.05
N VAL A 60 -4.65 -5.53 8.65
CA VAL A 60 -3.29 -5.91 8.27
C VAL A 60 -2.81 -5.11 7.05
N ILE A 61 -3.67 -4.97 6.05
CA ILE A 61 -3.32 -4.21 4.85
C ILE A 61 -3.09 -2.73 5.19
N LYS A 62 -3.88 -2.17 6.08
CA LYS A 62 -3.72 -0.80 6.53
C LYS A 62 -2.37 -0.59 7.21
N ILE A 63 -2.02 -1.49 8.13
CA ILE A 63 -0.74 -1.43 8.84
C ILE A 63 0.42 -1.57 7.85
N PHE A 64 0.30 -2.52 6.92
CA PHE A 64 1.33 -2.75 5.91
C PHE A 64 1.56 -1.49 5.07
N ASN A 65 0.50 -0.87 4.58
CA ASN A 65 0.63 0.32 3.73
C ASN A 65 1.21 1.51 4.47
N TYR A 66 0.81 1.71 5.72
CA TYR A 66 1.36 2.78 6.52
C TYR A 66 2.88 2.62 6.67
N GLU A 67 3.31 1.42 7.05
CA GLU A 67 4.73 1.14 7.26
C GLU A 67 5.50 1.22 5.95
N LEU A 68 4.95 0.70 4.86
CA LEU A 68 5.57 0.75 3.55
C LEU A 68 5.77 2.19 3.09
N LYS A 69 4.74 3.02 3.25
CA LYS A 69 4.82 4.43 2.89
C LYS A 69 5.89 5.16 3.68
N MET A 70 5.89 4.99 5.00
CA MET A 70 6.84 5.69 5.86
C MET A 70 8.28 5.29 5.56
N GLN A 71 8.55 4.00 5.44
CA GLN A 71 9.90 3.54 5.17
C GLN A 71 10.35 3.90 3.75
N SER A 72 9.45 3.86 2.77
CA SER A 72 9.78 4.24 1.39
C SER A 72 10.19 5.71 1.30
N ILE A 73 9.42 6.58 1.92
CA ILE A 73 9.73 8.02 1.94
C ILE A 73 11.05 8.27 2.67
N GLU A 74 11.27 7.60 3.79
CA GLU A 74 12.50 7.71 4.57
C GLU A 74 13.73 7.34 3.75
N GLN A 75 13.60 6.34 2.86
CA GLN A 75 14.67 5.89 1.98
C GLN A 75 14.83 6.78 0.74
N GLY A 76 13.96 7.75 0.54
CA GLY A 76 14.02 8.64 -0.62
C GLY A 76 13.28 8.15 -1.84
N PHE A 77 12.46 7.11 -1.72
CA PHE A 77 11.62 6.64 -2.83
C PHE A 77 10.36 7.48 -2.94
N GLY A 78 9.80 7.55 -4.16
CA GLY A 78 8.44 8.00 -4.34
C GLY A 78 7.47 6.93 -3.86
N PHE A 79 6.24 7.31 -3.53
CA PHE A 79 5.24 6.36 -3.08
C PHE A 79 3.91 6.59 -3.81
N LEU A 80 3.39 5.50 -4.38
CA LEU A 80 2.11 5.51 -5.09
C LEU A 80 1.05 4.96 -4.14
N ASP A 81 0.22 5.84 -3.60
CA ASP A 81 -0.72 5.49 -2.53
C ASP A 81 -2.03 4.93 -3.09
N THR A 82 -1.96 3.69 -3.55
CA THR A 82 -3.11 2.98 -4.08
C THR A 82 -4.12 2.62 -3.00
N HIS A 83 -3.67 2.50 -1.77
CA HIS A 83 -4.57 2.24 -0.64
C HIS A 83 -5.51 3.42 -0.44
N GLN A 84 -4.97 4.64 -0.39
CA GLN A 84 -5.77 5.84 -0.22
C GLN A 84 -6.76 6.02 -1.38
N LEU A 85 -6.32 5.77 -2.59
CA LEU A 85 -7.15 5.89 -3.79
C LEU A 85 -8.39 5.01 -3.70
N THR A 86 -8.23 3.78 -3.20
CA THR A 86 -9.28 2.77 -3.25
C THR A 86 -10.12 2.70 -1.99
N ASN A 87 -9.69 3.32 -0.89
CA ASN A 87 -10.36 3.23 0.40
C ASN A 87 -11.66 4.04 0.40
N LYS A 88 -12.79 3.37 0.64
CA LYS A 88 -14.09 4.04 0.75
C LYS A 88 -14.33 4.61 2.16
N GLY A 89 -13.43 4.36 3.11
CA GLY A 89 -13.49 4.88 4.47
C GLY A 89 -13.38 3.83 5.56
N ASP A 90 -13.56 2.57 5.23
CA ASP A 90 -13.54 1.46 6.19
C ASP A 90 -12.41 0.46 5.93
N GLY A 91 -11.46 0.80 5.07
CA GLY A 91 -10.36 -0.09 4.69
C GLY A 91 -10.70 -1.05 3.57
N MET A 92 -11.92 -0.98 3.04
CA MET A 92 -12.36 -1.76 1.90
C MET A 92 -12.45 -0.89 0.66
N SER A 93 -12.38 -1.52 -0.52
CA SER A 93 -12.40 -0.80 -1.79
C SER A 93 -13.77 -0.16 -2.06
N ASN A 94 -13.72 1.00 -2.70
CA ASN A 94 -14.91 1.64 -3.27
C ASN A 94 -15.37 0.93 -4.56
N GLY A 95 -14.60 -0.02 -5.07
CA GLY A 95 -14.91 -0.79 -6.28
C GLY A 95 -14.65 -0.08 -7.59
N SER A 96 -14.39 1.21 -7.56
CA SER A 96 -14.34 2.04 -8.78
C SER A 96 -13.08 1.80 -9.61
N TRP A 97 -12.01 1.36 -8.97
CA TRP A 97 -10.69 1.30 -9.59
C TRP A 97 -10.14 -0.13 -9.73
N HIS A 98 -10.95 -1.14 -9.43
CA HIS A 98 -10.52 -2.54 -9.44
C HIS A 98 -10.99 -3.28 -10.69
N ILE A 99 -10.17 -4.25 -11.15
CA ILE A 99 -10.58 -5.22 -12.16
C ILE A 99 -10.95 -6.56 -11.52
N ASP A 100 -10.48 -6.82 -10.30
CA ASP A 100 -10.80 -8.03 -9.52
C ASP A 100 -10.71 -7.69 -8.03
N ASP A 101 -10.56 -8.70 -7.17
CA ASP A 101 -10.57 -8.51 -5.72
C ASP A 101 -9.38 -7.70 -5.22
N TYR A 102 -8.25 -7.70 -5.92
CA TYR A 102 -7.01 -7.15 -5.40
C TYR A 102 -6.25 -6.25 -6.36
N HIS A 103 -6.59 -6.23 -7.64
CA HIS A 103 -5.79 -5.53 -8.65
C HIS A 103 -6.50 -4.29 -9.18
N LEU A 104 -5.72 -3.24 -9.38
CA LEU A 104 -6.22 -2.01 -9.98
C LEU A 104 -6.46 -2.20 -11.48
N SER A 105 -7.50 -1.52 -11.98
CA SER A 105 -7.70 -1.35 -13.41
C SER A 105 -6.64 -0.42 -13.99
N PRO A 106 -6.43 -0.42 -15.32
CA PRO A 106 -5.55 0.57 -15.94
C PRO A 106 -5.95 2.02 -15.60
N GLU A 107 -7.24 2.31 -15.56
CA GLU A 107 -7.76 3.62 -15.18
C GLU A 107 -7.41 3.96 -13.72
N GLY A 108 -7.50 2.98 -12.83
CA GLY A 108 -7.13 3.14 -11.42
C GLY A 108 -5.66 3.44 -11.26
N MET A 109 -4.80 2.74 -11.99
CA MET A 109 -3.36 2.97 -11.96
C MET A 109 -3.05 4.37 -12.48
N GLN A 110 -3.70 4.78 -13.55
CA GLN A 110 -3.51 6.11 -14.12
C GLN A 110 -3.91 7.20 -13.13
N GLU A 111 -5.04 7.03 -12.44
CA GLU A 111 -5.49 7.98 -11.42
C GLU A 111 -4.53 8.03 -10.25
N ALA A 112 -3.98 6.90 -9.83
CA ALA A 112 -3.00 6.85 -8.75
C ALA A 112 -1.76 7.68 -9.11
N TRP A 113 -1.27 7.53 -10.35
CA TRP A 113 -0.13 8.31 -10.83
C TRP A 113 -0.45 9.79 -10.90
N ARG A 114 -1.64 10.16 -11.34
CA ARG A 114 -2.08 11.55 -11.40
C ARG A 114 -2.04 12.17 -10.00
N ARG A 115 -2.57 11.47 -9.01
CA ARG A 115 -2.58 11.97 -7.63
C ARG A 115 -1.19 12.05 -7.04
N CYS A 116 -0.34 11.08 -7.35
CA CYS A 116 1.05 11.10 -6.93
C CYS A 116 1.75 12.35 -7.45
N GLY A 117 1.53 12.68 -8.73
CA GLY A 117 2.07 13.89 -9.32
C GLY A 117 1.58 15.16 -8.63
N SER A 118 0.31 15.19 -8.25
CA SER A 118 -0.28 16.33 -7.54
C SER A 118 0.31 16.50 -6.14
N GLU A 119 0.76 15.41 -5.53
CA GLU A 119 1.33 15.40 -4.20
C GLU A 119 2.84 15.65 -4.18
N LYS A 120 3.42 15.96 -5.32
CA LYS A 120 4.85 16.32 -5.41
C LYS A 120 5.22 17.55 -4.60
N SER A 121 4.23 18.30 -4.16
CA SER A 121 4.45 19.42 -3.25
C SER A 121 5.19 19.01 -1.99
N TYR A 122 5.30 17.72 -1.72
CA TYR A 122 6.14 17.21 -0.65
C TYR A 122 7.64 17.44 -0.92
N GLY A 123 8.00 17.71 -2.16
CA GLY A 123 9.36 18.02 -2.52
C GLY A 123 10.33 16.84 -2.55
N GLN A 124 9.83 15.61 -2.50
CA GLN A 124 10.67 14.42 -2.52
C GLN A 124 10.94 13.88 -3.91
N PHE A 125 10.25 14.37 -4.87
CA PHE A 125 10.34 13.85 -6.21
C PHE A 125 11.09 14.76 -7.14
#